data_095d574d55feb4e070696348565804a3
#
_entry.id   095d574d55feb4e070696348565804a3
#
_cell.length_a   1.000
_cell.length_b   1.000
_cell.length_c   1.000
_cell.angle_alpha   90.00
_cell.angle_beta   90.00
_cell.angle_gamma   90.00
#
_symmetry.space_group_name_H-M   'P 1'
#
loop_
_entity.id
_entity.type
_entity.pdbx_description
1 polymer ?
#
loop_
_entity_poly.entity_id
_entity_poly.type
_entity_poly.pdbx_seq_one_letter_code
_entity_poly.pdbx_strand_id
1 'polypeptide(L)'
;MKNDSLKETSLQESLPDQNSSKFVSLPRSQVIITLVCVMLAMFLAALDQTIVSTATPRIIADLGGFDKYTWITTGYMVASTTAAPIVGKLSDIYGRKWIFIGSVFVFMVGSVLCGFSENMTQLIIFRIIQGIGGGTIMAVTFISIADLFPPSDRGKYIGLLAACFGLASVIGPTLGGFLTDTFSWKWIFFVNVPLAGPVVFLLARFFPDTPGESNRENRRIDYPGICLLIVGVVLLLVGLSLGGVQYEWTSLYVVGPIVTGLISLIILVIVETKTYNPILPLNLFKERMVTIGLILSLLTGFAMFGAIIFVPLYFQGVLAFSATSSGTFLTPMMLGIVFGAAISGQILSRTGGHFRIQGLVGVALMTAGVFLFSTLDSTSDYPRAVSYIILLGFGLGSTFPTFTIAVQNFSPPSAIGAATSFIQFLRTFGGLVGLSLLGSLMSHRFVANLDRAVENLAVPISNDVLDELKTNPRVLVDPEAQMSIVSAEMPGDILAVLRNSLSEAIGDVFSVCVAVLLVSFFITMLLNKKGFPTHSNSGSKLSSR
;
A
#
# COMPACT_ATOMS: atom_id res chain seq x y z
N MET A 1 22.18 7.16 69.10
CA MET A 1 21.00 7.06 68.26
C MET A 1 20.87 8.32 67.43
N LYS A 2 21.68 8.48 66.39
CA LYS A 2 21.59 9.54 65.38
C LYS A 2 22.71 9.24 64.36
N ASN A 3 22.49 8.31 63.41
CA ASN A 3 23.37 8.13 62.23
C ASN A 3 22.87 7.12 61.21
N ASP A 4 21.61 6.66 61.28
CA ASP A 4 21.08 5.70 60.27
C ASP A 4 20.08 6.26 59.28
N SER A 5 19.80 7.59 59.27
CA SER A 5 18.82 8.21 58.38
C SER A 5 19.40 8.86 57.10
N LEU A 6 20.71 8.71 56.85
CA LEU A 6 21.41 9.33 55.72
C LEU A 6 21.90 8.34 54.64
N LYS A 7 21.58 7.05 54.74
CA LYS A 7 21.97 6.03 53.76
C LYS A 7 20.84 5.52 52.84
N GLU A 8 19.59 5.90 53.09
CA GLU A 8 18.46 5.49 52.23
C GLU A 8 18.13 6.46 51.08
N THR A 9 18.80 7.63 51.03
CA THR A 9 18.47 8.67 50.02
C THR A 9 19.37 8.65 48.79
N SER A 10 20.30 7.70 48.66
CA SER A 10 21.25 7.64 47.53
C SER A 10 21.12 6.42 46.62
N LEU A 11 20.05 5.64 46.72
CA LEU A 11 19.76 4.47 45.87
C LEU A 11 18.49 4.63 45.01
N GLN A 12 17.97 5.86 44.90
CA GLN A 12 17.04 6.22 43.80
C GLN A 12 17.82 6.73 42.58
N GLU A 13 18.90 6.02 42.23
CA GLU A 13 19.46 6.13 40.89
C GLU A 13 18.41 5.61 39.89
N SER A 14 17.79 6.57 39.25
CA SER A 14 17.01 6.52 38.01
C SER A 14 17.10 5.17 37.27
N LEU A 15 16.10 4.31 37.47
CA LEU A 15 15.75 3.32 36.44
C LEU A 15 15.54 4.11 35.13
N PRO A 16 16.29 3.85 34.06
CA PRO A 16 16.10 4.54 32.84
C PRO A 16 14.65 4.32 32.37
N ASP A 17 13.98 5.40 32.09
CA ASP A 17 12.61 5.43 31.59
C ASP A 17 12.51 4.51 30.38
N GLN A 18 12.04 3.26 30.57
CA GLN A 18 11.99 2.22 29.53
C GLN A 18 11.06 2.59 28.34
N ASN A 19 10.49 3.80 28.36
CA ASN A 19 9.61 4.36 27.36
C ASN A 19 10.24 5.44 26.47
N SER A 20 11.52 5.76 26.63
CA SER A 20 12.20 6.63 25.69
C SER A 20 12.42 5.89 24.37
N SER A 21 12.11 6.54 23.24
CA SER A 21 12.43 6.02 21.90
C SER A 21 13.88 5.53 21.89
N LYS A 22 14.17 4.39 21.26
CA LYS A 22 15.51 3.76 21.23
C LYS A 22 16.65 4.71 20.82
N PHE A 23 16.31 5.88 20.27
CA PHE A 23 17.24 6.88 19.73
C PHE A 23 17.16 8.28 20.37
N VAL A 24 16.49 8.45 21.51
CA VAL A 24 16.37 9.77 22.20
C VAL A 24 17.73 10.41 22.53
N SER A 25 18.80 9.63 22.55
CA SER A 25 20.17 10.10 22.84
C SER A 25 20.96 10.56 21.61
N LEU A 26 20.39 10.48 20.39
CA LEU A 26 21.11 10.83 19.17
C LEU A 26 21.18 12.36 18.96
N PRO A 27 22.33 12.90 18.45
CA PRO A 27 22.42 14.27 18.02
C PRO A 27 21.39 14.60 16.96
N ARG A 28 20.80 15.80 16.99
CA ARG A 28 19.79 16.24 16.01
C ARG A 28 20.26 16.10 14.55
N SER A 29 21.54 16.36 14.28
CA SER A 29 22.11 16.17 12.95
C SER A 29 22.04 14.72 12.48
N GLN A 30 22.33 13.76 13.35
CA GLN A 30 22.25 12.34 13.00
C GLN A 30 20.81 11.90 12.75
N VAL A 31 19.85 12.37 13.55
CA VAL A 31 18.42 12.10 13.33
C VAL A 31 17.96 12.61 11.97
N ILE A 32 18.35 13.85 11.59
CA ILE A 32 17.98 14.43 10.29
C ILE A 32 18.61 13.64 9.14
N ILE A 33 19.91 13.29 9.23
CA ILE A 33 20.57 12.50 8.17
C ILE A 33 19.91 11.12 8.04
N THR A 34 19.63 10.46 9.15
CA THR A 34 18.93 9.17 9.14
C THR A 34 17.54 9.28 8.50
N LEU A 35 16.79 10.33 8.82
CA LEU A 35 15.49 10.60 8.21
C LEU A 35 15.61 10.77 6.68
N VAL A 36 16.60 11.54 6.22
CA VAL A 36 16.87 11.73 4.78
C VAL A 36 17.20 10.39 4.11
N CYS A 37 18.03 9.55 4.75
CA CYS A 37 18.34 8.21 4.23
C CYS A 37 17.08 7.34 4.07
N VAL A 38 16.22 7.35 5.10
CA VAL A 38 14.95 6.61 5.12
C VAL A 38 14.00 7.11 4.02
N MET A 39 13.92 8.44 3.84
CA MET A 39 13.10 9.05 2.80
C MET A 39 13.61 8.73 1.39
N LEU A 40 14.92 8.75 1.17
CA LEU A 40 15.52 8.39 -0.12
C LEU A 40 15.28 6.92 -0.46
N ALA A 41 15.40 6.01 0.51
CA ALA A 41 15.09 4.60 0.31
C ALA A 41 13.61 4.38 -0.05
N MET A 42 12.70 5.06 0.66
CA MET A 42 11.27 5.02 0.35
C MET A 42 10.96 5.61 -1.03
N PHE A 43 11.58 6.75 -1.38
CA PHE A 43 11.42 7.37 -2.70
C PHE A 43 11.83 6.42 -3.81
N LEU A 44 12.98 5.74 -3.66
CA LEU A 44 13.47 4.74 -4.61
C LEU A 44 12.44 3.61 -4.84
N ALA A 45 11.91 3.02 -3.76
CA ALA A 45 10.92 1.95 -3.87
C ALA A 45 9.57 2.44 -4.45
N ALA A 46 9.15 3.66 -4.11
CA ALA A 46 7.92 4.26 -4.63
C ALA A 46 8.06 4.67 -6.12
N LEU A 47 9.23 5.19 -6.51
CA LEU A 47 9.54 5.55 -7.90
C LEU A 47 9.46 4.31 -8.80
N ASP A 48 10.06 3.20 -8.39
CA ASP A 48 10.03 1.95 -9.15
C ASP A 48 8.60 1.45 -9.41
N GLN A 49 7.72 1.54 -8.41
CA GLN A 49 6.32 1.12 -8.57
C GLN A 49 5.58 1.93 -9.64
N THR A 50 5.90 3.21 -9.76
CA THR A 50 5.18 4.12 -10.67
C THR A 50 5.81 4.22 -12.05
N ILE A 51 7.14 4.09 -12.16
CA ILE A 51 7.87 4.18 -13.43
C ILE A 51 7.57 3.00 -14.36
N VAL A 52 7.34 1.79 -13.83
CA VAL A 52 7.12 0.58 -14.61
C VAL A 52 5.79 0.62 -15.38
N SER A 53 4.77 1.28 -14.82
CA SER A 53 3.44 1.34 -15.45
C SER A 53 3.47 2.00 -16.84
N THR A 54 4.32 3.01 -17.04
CA THR A 54 4.45 3.72 -18.32
C THR A 54 5.25 2.96 -19.37
N ALA A 55 6.15 2.08 -18.95
CA ALA A 55 6.96 1.26 -19.84
C ALA A 55 6.28 -0.05 -20.25
N THR A 56 5.20 -0.45 -19.56
CA THR A 56 4.52 -1.75 -19.78
C THR A 56 4.17 -2.02 -21.24
N PRO A 57 3.61 -1.07 -22.04
CA PRO A 57 3.31 -1.32 -23.46
C PRO A 57 4.55 -1.67 -24.27
N ARG A 58 5.67 -0.98 -24.06
CA ARG A 58 6.94 -1.24 -24.74
C ARG A 58 7.56 -2.57 -24.32
N ILE A 59 7.46 -2.93 -23.03
CA ILE A 59 7.90 -4.23 -22.49
C ILE A 59 7.14 -5.37 -23.20
N ILE A 60 5.82 -5.24 -23.35
CA ILE A 60 4.99 -6.24 -24.03
C ILE A 60 5.38 -6.36 -25.50
N ALA A 61 5.63 -5.23 -26.16
CA ALA A 61 6.01 -5.21 -27.57
C ALA A 61 7.38 -5.91 -27.81
N ASP A 62 8.33 -5.76 -26.88
CA ASP A 62 9.69 -6.31 -26.99
C ASP A 62 9.80 -7.77 -26.53
N LEU A 63 9.21 -8.11 -25.38
CA LEU A 63 9.31 -9.45 -24.77
C LEU A 63 8.17 -10.41 -25.14
N GLY A 64 7.08 -9.91 -25.75
CA GLY A 64 5.85 -10.67 -25.97
C GLY A 64 5.15 -11.00 -24.64
N GLY A 65 4.31 -12.06 -24.64
CA GLY A 65 3.66 -12.57 -23.43
C GLY A 65 2.56 -11.65 -22.88
N PHE A 66 1.71 -11.13 -23.78
CA PHE A 66 0.56 -10.30 -23.41
C PHE A 66 -0.37 -10.98 -22.39
N ASP A 67 -0.48 -12.30 -22.42
CA ASP A 67 -1.22 -13.10 -21.46
C ASP A 67 -0.68 -13.03 -20.01
N LYS A 68 0.58 -12.60 -19.86
CA LYS A 68 1.29 -12.58 -18.57
C LYS A 68 1.65 -11.18 -18.06
N TYR A 69 1.36 -10.11 -18.81
CA TYR A 69 1.87 -8.77 -18.50
C TYR A 69 1.42 -8.26 -17.13
N THR A 70 0.23 -8.61 -16.68
CA THR A 70 -0.28 -8.22 -15.35
C THR A 70 0.61 -8.71 -14.22
N TRP A 71 1.30 -9.84 -14.44
CA TRP A 71 2.19 -10.43 -13.44
C TRP A 71 3.47 -9.61 -13.19
N ILE A 72 3.85 -8.71 -14.10
CA ILE A 72 4.96 -7.76 -13.87
C ILE A 72 4.70 -6.94 -12.59
N THR A 73 3.48 -6.46 -12.43
CA THR A 73 3.08 -5.67 -11.25
C THR A 73 2.58 -6.57 -10.12
N THR A 74 1.73 -7.56 -10.41
CA THR A 74 1.15 -8.45 -9.41
C THR A 74 2.23 -9.26 -8.69
N GLY A 75 3.20 -9.83 -9.41
CA GLY A 75 4.31 -10.59 -8.81
C GLY A 75 5.14 -9.76 -7.84
N TYR A 76 5.46 -8.52 -8.22
CA TYR A 76 6.13 -7.56 -7.34
C TYR A 76 5.28 -7.27 -6.08
N MET A 77 3.99 -6.97 -6.25
CA MET A 77 3.10 -6.61 -5.14
C MET A 77 2.87 -7.76 -4.17
N VAL A 78 2.66 -8.99 -4.67
CA VAL A 78 2.51 -10.20 -3.85
C VAL A 78 3.77 -10.44 -3.02
N ALA A 79 4.96 -10.37 -3.66
CA ALA A 79 6.23 -10.54 -2.97
C ALA A 79 6.48 -9.44 -1.91
N SER A 80 6.22 -8.18 -2.28
CA SER A 80 6.35 -7.02 -1.40
C SER A 80 5.44 -7.12 -0.18
N THR A 81 4.17 -7.49 -0.40
CA THR A 81 3.18 -7.67 0.67
C THR A 81 3.58 -8.79 1.62
N THR A 82 3.99 -9.93 1.08
CA THR A 82 4.36 -11.11 1.87
C THR A 82 5.64 -10.87 2.69
N ALA A 83 6.61 -10.12 2.14
CA ALA A 83 7.87 -9.81 2.82
C ALA A 83 7.68 -8.90 4.05
N ALA A 84 6.70 -8.00 4.04
CA ALA A 84 6.53 -6.97 5.08
C ALA A 84 6.45 -7.52 6.52
N PRO A 85 5.54 -8.46 6.88
CA PRO A 85 5.45 -8.98 8.25
C PRO A 85 6.68 -9.78 8.66
N ILE A 86 7.26 -10.56 7.72
CA ILE A 86 8.46 -11.37 7.97
C ILE A 86 9.61 -10.45 8.37
N VAL A 87 9.83 -9.40 7.59
CA VAL A 87 10.92 -8.45 7.79
C VAL A 87 10.70 -7.58 9.02
N GLY A 88 9.47 -7.24 9.34
CA GLY A 88 9.14 -6.57 10.59
C GLY A 88 9.73 -7.31 11.78
N LYS A 89 9.46 -8.61 11.86
CA LYS A 89 9.99 -9.48 12.93
C LYS A 89 11.51 -9.67 12.83
N LEU A 90 12.04 -9.94 11.64
CA LEU A 90 13.50 -10.10 11.46
C LEU A 90 14.26 -8.82 11.85
N SER A 91 13.69 -7.64 11.59
CA SER A 91 14.31 -6.38 11.96
C SER A 91 14.28 -6.11 13.46
N ASP A 92 13.31 -6.67 14.21
CA ASP A 92 13.31 -6.67 15.67
C ASP A 92 14.42 -7.58 16.22
N ILE A 93 14.66 -8.74 15.60
CA ILE A 93 15.64 -9.74 16.03
C ILE A 93 17.08 -9.32 15.69
N TYR A 94 17.35 -8.91 14.46
CA TYR A 94 18.70 -8.66 13.94
C TYR A 94 19.10 -7.18 13.97
N GLY A 95 18.16 -6.28 14.27
CA GLY A 95 18.35 -4.83 14.21
C GLY A 95 17.96 -4.24 12.85
N ARG A 96 17.63 -2.96 12.84
CA ARG A 96 17.06 -2.26 11.66
C ARG A 96 18.06 -2.03 10.55
N LYS A 97 19.30 -1.63 10.90
CA LYS A 97 20.32 -1.18 9.95
C LYS A 97 20.63 -2.20 8.88
N TRP A 98 21.01 -3.41 9.30
CA TRP A 98 21.45 -4.45 8.37
C TRP A 98 20.32 -5.01 7.52
N ILE A 99 19.13 -5.09 8.09
CA ILE A 99 17.92 -5.47 7.34
C ILE A 99 17.59 -4.41 6.28
N PHE A 100 17.73 -3.11 6.62
CA PHE A 100 17.47 -2.02 5.68
C PHE A 100 18.50 -2.01 4.54
N ILE A 101 19.80 -2.10 4.85
CA ILE A 101 20.85 -2.18 3.84
C ILE A 101 20.65 -3.40 2.93
N GLY A 102 20.39 -4.57 3.52
CA GLY A 102 20.10 -5.79 2.78
C GLY A 102 18.89 -5.67 1.85
N SER A 103 17.85 -4.94 2.29
CA SER A 103 16.66 -4.73 1.47
C SER A 103 16.93 -3.87 0.24
N VAL A 104 17.68 -2.77 0.40
CA VAL A 104 18.09 -1.91 -0.74
C VAL A 104 19.00 -2.68 -1.68
N PHE A 105 19.86 -3.55 -1.15
CA PHE A 105 20.73 -4.41 -1.97
C PHE A 105 19.93 -5.44 -2.77
N VAL A 106 18.98 -6.15 -2.14
CA VAL A 106 18.08 -7.10 -2.83
C VAL A 106 17.26 -6.40 -3.90
N PHE A 107 16.72 -5.21 -3.58
CA PHE A 107 15.98 -4.38 -4.53
C PHE A 107 16.85 -4.00 -5.75
N MET A 108 18.08 -3.55 -5.51
CA MET A 108 19.03 -3.17 -6.56
C MET A 108 19.39 -4.37 -7.44
N VAL A 109 19.70 -5.52 -6.84
CA VAL A 109 19.99 -6.76 -7.59
C VAL A 109 18.80 -7.18 -8.45
N GLY A 110 17.59 -7.20 -7.86
CA GLY A 110 16.37 -7.48 -8.60
C GLY A 110 16.16 -6.52 -9.76
N SER A 111 16.44 -5.23 -9.56
CA SER A 111 16.33 -4.19 -10.59
C SER A 111 17.31 -4.42 -11.75
N VAL A 112 18.58 -4.73 -11.45
CA VAL A 112 19.59 -5.05 -12.46
C VAL A 112 19.16 -6.28 -13.28
N LEU A 113 18.70 -7.33 -12.62
CA LEU A 113 18.20 -8.54 -13.27
C LEU A 113 16.99 -8.23 -14.19
N CYS A 114 16.05 -7.37 -13.76
CA CYS A 114 14.94 -6.94 -14.62
C CYS A 114 15.43 -6.26 -15.90
N GLY A 115 16.46 -5.40 -15.82
CA GLY A 115 17.05 -4.77 -17.00
C GLY A 115 17.73 -5.74 -17.97
N PHE A 116 18.18 -6.91 -17.50
CA PHE A 116 18.77 -7.96 -18.32
C PHE A 116 17.79 -9.05 -18.76
N SER A 117 16.50 -8.93 -18.46
CA SER A 117 15.51 -9.92 -18.87
C SER A 117 15.36 -10.00 -20.40
N GLU A 118 15.29 -11.24 -20.91
CA GLU A 118 15.16 -11.57 -22.32
C GLU A 118 13.77 -12.08 -22.69
N ASN A 119 12.95 -12.40 -21.70
CA ASN A 119 11.57 -12.84 -21.89
C ASN A 119 10.68 -12.44 -20.68
N MET A 120 9.37 -12.47 -20.90
CA MET A 120 8.38 -12.05 -19.90
C MET A 120 8.47 -12.85 -18.59
N THR A 121 8.72 -14.14 -18.65
CA THR A 121 8.82 -15.01 -17.46
C THR A 121 10.02 -14.64 -16.58
N GLN A 122 11.18 -14.38 -17.20
CA GLN A 122 12.37 -13.90 -16.46
C GLN A 122 12.08 -12.56 -15.80
N LEU A 123 11.48 -11.62 -16.53
CA LEU A 123 11.11 -10.32 -15.98
C LEU A 123 10.21 -10.48 -14.75
N ILE A 124 9.18 -11.31 -14.80
CA ILE A 124 8.28 -11.58 -13.68
C ILE A 124 9.04 -12.14 -12.47
N ILE A 125 9.90 -13.13 -12.68
CA ILE A 125 10.71 -13.73 -11.59
C ILE A 125 11.62 -12.67 -10.96
N PHE A 126 12.28 -11.85 -11.77
CA PHE A 126 13.17 -10.80 -11.27
C PHE A 126 12.39 -9.69 -10.57
N ARG A 127 11.17 -9.36 -11.00
CA ARG A 127 10.25 -8.47 -10.31
C ARG A 127 9.82 -9.01 -8.95
N ILE A 128 9.65 -10.31 -8.79
CA ILE A 128 9.38 -10.93 -7.48
C ILE A 128 10.56 -10.69 -6.54
N ILE A 129 11.81 -10.92 -7.00
CA ILE A 129 13.02 -10.65 -6.20
C ILE A 129 13.08 -9.16 -5.80
N GLN A 130 12.88 -8.28 -6.76
CA GLN A 130 12.85 -6.83 -6.53
C GLN A 130 11.74 -6.43 -5.55
N GLY A 131 10.56 -7.07 -5.64
CA GLY A 131 9.42 -6.88 -4.76
C GLY A 131 9.72 -7.21 -3.30
N ILE A 132 10.48 -8.29 -3.03
CA ILE A 132 10.94 -8.61 -1.67
C ILE A 132 11.74 -7.43 -1.10
N GLY A 133 12.69 -6.88 -1.87
CA GLY A 133 13.47 -5.71 -1.46
C GLY A 133 12.59 -4.49 -1.22
N GLY A 134 11.70 -4.16 -2.18
CA GLY A 134 10.81 -3.00 -2.11
C GLY A 134 9.85 -3.04 -0.92
N GLY A 135 9.21 -4.19 -0.67
CA GLY A 135 8.32 -4.38 0.47
C GLY A 135 9.05 -4.25 1.81
N THR A 136 10.28 -4.77 1.86
CA THR A 136 11.15 -4.62 3.03
C THR A 136 11.53 -3.16 3.28
N ILE A 137 11.93 -2.42 2.24
CA ILE A 137 12.23 -0.98 2.34
C ILE A 137 11.03 -0.23 2.91
N MET A 138 9.84 -0.46 2.38
CA MET A 138 8.62 0.18 2.86
C MET A 138 8.35 -0.12 4.33
N ALA A 139 8.40 -1.40 4.75
CA ALA A 139 8.13 -1.80 6.12
C ALA A 139 9.15 -1.17 7.09
N VAL A 140 10.46 -1.29 6.82
CA VAL A 140 11.51 -0.77 7.69
C VAL A 140 11.49 0.77 7.76
N THR A 141 11.10 1.45 6.69
CA THR A 141 10.90 2.91 6.68
C THR A 141 9.90 3.35 7.74
N PHE A 142 8.70 2.76 7.79
CA PHE A 142 7.69 3.12 8.79
C PHE A 142 8.09 2.71 10.22
N ILE A 143 8.80 1.59 10.37
CA ILE A 143 9.35 1.15 11.65
C ILE A 143 10.40 2.15 12.14
N SER A 144 11.29 2.62 11.25
CA SER A 144 12.34 3.58 11.59
C SER A 144 11.77 4.91 12.11
N ILE A 145 10.66 5.38 11.57
CA ILE A 145 9.98 6.57 12.11
C ILE A 145 9.48 6.33 13.53
N ALA A 146 8.94 5.15 13.82
CA ALA A 146 8.49 4.79 15.17
C ALA A 146 9.64 4.71 16.17
N ASP A 147 10.82 4.30 15.73
CA ASP A 147 12.02 4.22 16.56
C ASP A 147 12.69 5.59 16.75
N LEU A 148 12.73 6.43 15.72
CA LEU A 148 13.42 7.74 15.72
C LEU A 148 12.67 8.84 16.48
N PHE A 149 11.34 8.77 16.48
CA PHE A 149 10.52 9.87 16.97
C PHE A 149 9.56 9.45 18.07
N PRO A 150 9.36 10.31 19.08
CA PRO A 150 8.37 10.07 20.11
C PRO A 150 6.95 10.03 19.51
N PRO A 151 5.99 9.38 20.16
CA PRO A 151 4.62 9.23 19.69
C PRO A 151 3.96 10.53 19.22
N SER A 152 4.24 11.64 19.90
CA SER A 152 3.72 12.98 19.58
C SER A 152 4.16 13.48 18.20
N ASP A 153 5.37 13.15 17.75
CA ASP A 153 5.97 13.72 16.54
C ASP A 153 5.86 12.82 15.31
N ARG A 154 5.57 11.53 15.51
CA ARG A 154 5.47 10.53 14.41
C ARG A 154 4.55 10.98 13.28
N GLY A 155 3.43 11.65 13.62
CA GLY A 155 2.45 12.13 12.64
C GLY A 155 3.05 13.03 11.57
N LYS A 156 3.88 13.98 11.98
CA LYS A 156 4.57 14.90 11.08
C LYS A 156 5.47 14.15 10.08
N TYR A 157 6.22 13.17 10.56
CA TYR A 157 7.19 12.45 9.72
C TYR A 157 6.52 11.38 8.84
N ILE A 158 5.42 10.77 9.29
CA ILE A 158 4.61 9.90 8.43
C ILE A 158 3.96 10.72 7.30
N GLY A 159 3.51 11.95 7.59
CA GLY A 159 3.05 12.87 6.55
C GLY A 159 4.15 13.21 5.53
N LEU A 160 5.40 13.36 5.98
CA LEU A 160 6.55 13.60 5.11
C LEU A 160 6.87 12.38 4.22
N LEU A 161 6.73 11.15 4.75
CA LEU A 161 6.84 9.94 3.94
C LEU A 161 5.75 9.87 2.86
N ALA A 162 4.51 10.25 3.19
CA ALA A 162 3.44 10.34 2.19
C ALA A 162 3.77 11.36 1.08
N ALA A 163 4.43 12.48 1.43
CA ALA A 163 4.91 13.44 0.44
C ALA A 163 5.98 12.85 -0.49
N CYS A 164 6.89 12.02 0.03
CA CYS A 164 7.87 11.29 -0.79
C CYS A 164 7.20 10.35 -1.79
N PHE A 165 6.17 9.61 -1.34
CA PHE A 165 5.40 8.73 -2.22
C PHE A 165 4.66 9.53 -3.30
N GLY A 166 4.03 10.65 -2.91
CA GLY A 166 3.37 11.56 -3.86
C GLY A 166 4.33 12.12 -4.91
N LEU A 167 5.53 12.55 -4.49
CA LEU A 167 6.57 13.04 -5.40
C LEU A 167 7.03 11.95 -6.39
N ALA A 168 7.26 10.74 -5.90
CA ALA A 168 7.59 9.58 -6.75
C ALA A 168 6.49 9.28 -7.77
N SER A 169 5.22 9.42 -7.38
CA SER A 169 4.07 9.17 -8.26
C SER A 169 3.92 10.22 -9.39
N VAL A 170 4.44 11.44 -9.18
CA VAL A 170 4.47 12.49 -10.21
C VAL A 170 5.70 12.34 -11.12
N ILE A 171 6.86 12.10 -10.54
CA ILE A 171 8.13 11.99 -11.28
C ILE A 171 8.18 10.66 -12.06
N GLY A 172 7.66 9.57 -11.49
CA GLY A 172 7.78 8.23 -12.05
C GLY A 172 7.29 8.10 -13.48
N PRO A 173 6.03 8.44 -13.79
CA PRO A 173 5.51 8.38 -15.14
C PRO A 173 6.28 9.25 -16.14
N THR A 174 6.65 10.47 -15.76
CA THR A 174 7.41 11.38 -16.62
C THR A 174 8.81 10.84 -16.92
N LEU A 175 9.51 10.38 -15.89
CA LEU A 175 10.84 9.79 -16.02
C LEU A 175 10.79 8.47 -16.80
N GLY A 176 9.76 7.64 -16.53
CA GLY A 176 9.57 6.35 -17.20
C GLY A 176 9.29 6.50 -18.68
N GLY A 177 8.42 7.43 -19.08
CA GLY A 177 8.18 7.79 -20.48
C GLY A 177 9.46 8.29 -21.15
N PHE A 178 10.14 9.26 -20.54
CA PHE A 178 11.39 9.80 -21.08
C PHE A 178 12.46 8.72 -21.30
N LEU A 179 12.70 7.86 -20.31
CA LEU A 179 13.71 6.79 -20.42
C LEU A 179 13.32 5.75 -21.47
N THR A 180 12.04 5.40 -21.55
CA THR A 180 11.52 4.40 -22.49
C THR A 180 11.58 4.89 -23.92
N ASP A 181 11.25 6.16 -24.17
CA ASP A 181 11.20 6.75 -25.50
C ASP A 181 12.60 7.13 -26.02
N THR A 182 13.50 7.59 -25.12
CA THR A 182 14.84 8.09 -25.51
C THR A 182 15.88 6.97 -25.62
N PHE A 183 15.81 5.98 -24.72
CA PHE A 183 16.83 4.92 -24.65
C PHE A 183 16.21 3.54 -24.89
N SER A 184 15.60 2.94 -23.86
CA SER A 184 14.90 1.66 -23.88
C SER A 184 14.15 1.49 -22.57
N TRP A 185 13.07 0.70 -22.57
CA TRP A 185 12.36 0.33 -21.35
C TRP A 185 13.29 -0.29 -20.26
N LYS A 186 14.39 -0.93 -20.62
CA LYS A 186 15.36 -1.51 -19.68
C LYS A 186 15.97 -0.48 -18.74
N TRP A 187 16.08 0.77 -19.17
CA TRP A 187 16.65 1.86 -18.38
C TRP A 187 15.78 2.29 -17.19
N ILE A 188 14.47 1.97 -17.20
CA ILE A 188 13.62 2.22 -16.02
C ILE A 188 14.06 1.39 -14.82
N PHE A 189 14.70 0.25 -15.06
CA PHE A 189 15.29 -0.60 -14.03
C PHE A 189 16.72 -0.18 -13.69
N PHE A 190 17.54 0.12 -14.69
CA PHE A 190 18.92 0.52 -14.44
C PHE A 190 19.05 1.88 -13.71
N VAL A 191 18.09 2.78 -13.84
CA VAL A 191 18.07 4.07 -13.12
C VAL A 191 18.03 3.88 -11.60
N ASN A 192 17.51 2.77 -11.11
CA ASN A 192 17.51 2.45 -9.69
C ASN A 192 18.92 2.21 -9.12
N VAL A 193 19.88 1.78 -9.93
CA VAL A 193 21.25 1.48 -9.47
C VAL A 193 22.01 2.73 -9.00
N PRO A 194 22.14 3.81 -9.81
CA PRO A 194 22.76 5.04 -9.35
C PRO A 194 22.00 5.74 -8.21
N LEU A 195 20.71 5.50 -8.06
CA LEU A 195 19.93 6.01 -6.93
C LEU A 195 20.14 5.17 -5.67
N ALA A 196 20.20 3.83 -5.78
CA ALA A 196 20.39 2.93 -4.64
C ALA A 196 21.79 2.97 -4.04
N GLY A 197 22.85 3.17 -4.87
CA GLY A 197 24.23 3.22 -4.40
C GLY A 197 24.46 4.26 -3.29
N PRO A 198 24.14 5.54 -3.51
CA PRO A 198 24.19 6.55 -2.45
C PRO A 198 23.34 6.22 -1.23
N VAL A 199 22.14 5.63 -1.42
CA VAL A 199 21.27 5.24 -0.30
C VAL A 199 21.95 4.18 0.56
N VAL A 200 22.52 3.12 -0.04
CA VAL A 200 23.29 2.09 0.69
C VAL A 200 24.45 2.71 1.44
N PHE A 201 25.23 3.57 0.79
CA PHE A 201 26.35 4.27 1.43
C PHE A 201 25.92 5.11 2.63
N LEU A 202 24.87 5.92 2.47
CA LEU A 202 24.35 6.76 3.52
C LEU A 202 23.78 5.94 4.69
N LEU A 203 23.04 4.86 4.41
CA LEU A 203 22.54 3.94 5.43
C LEU A 203 23.70 3.28 6.19
N ALA A 204 24.70 2.77 5.49
CA ALA A 204 25.85 2.12 6.12
C ALA A 204 26.63 3.09 7.02
N ARG A 205 26.78 4.36 6.61
CA ARG A 205 27.60 5.35 7.32
C ARG A 205 26.86 6.07 8.45
N PHE A 206 25.58 6.37 8.28
CA PHE A 206 24.85 7.28 9.16
C PHE A 206 23.66 6.65 9.88
N PHE A 207 23.10 5.55 9.37
CA PHE A 207 22.01 4.91 10.08
C PHE A 207 22.52 4.33 11.41
N PRO A 208 21.87 4.66 12.53
CA PRO A 208 22.35 4.22 13.84
C PRO A 208 22.27 2.69 13.97
N ASP A 209 23.27 2.11 14.63
CA ASP A 209 23.22 0.70 14.98
C ASP A 209 22.14 0.49 16.05
N THR A 210 21.09 -0.19 15.69
CA THR A 210 20.07 -0.65 16.63
C THR A 210 20.44 -2.05 17.07
N PRO A 211 20.76 -2.27 18.33
CA PRO A 211 20.98 -3.62 18.80
C PRO A 211 19.67 -4.40 18.64
N GLY A 212 19.76 -5.54 18.00
CA GLY A 212 18.70 -6.52 17.99
C GLY A 212 18.43 -7.06 19.39
N GLU A 213 17.47 -7.94 19.52
CA GLU A 213 17.11 -8.55 20.79
C GLU A 213 18.33 -9.24 21.44
N SER A 214 18.65 -8.86 22.69
CA SER A 214 19.86 -9.33 23.37
C SER A 214 19.74 -10.77 23.90
N ASN A 215 18.50 -11.24 24.14
CA ASN A 215 18.26 -12.58 24.65
C ASN A 215 18.31 -13.62 23.53
N ARG A 216 19.18 -14.65 23.67
CA ARG A 216 19.34 -15.72 22.68
C ARG A 216 18.06 -16.52 22.42
N GLU A 217 17.20 -16.69 23.41
CA GLU A 217 15.93 -17.41 23.25
C GLU A 217 14.95 -16.65 22.35
N ASN A 218 14.94 -15.33 22.42
CA ASN A 218 14.11 -14.46 21.59
C ASN A 218 14.65 -14.29 20.15
N ARG A 219 15.86 -14.78 19.86
CA ARG A 219 16.43 -14.79 18.49
C ARG A 219 16.02 -15.98 17.66
N ARG A 220 15.20 -16.90 18.18
CA ARG A 220 14.71 -18.04 17.38
C ARG A 220 13.72 -17.54 16.31
N ILE A 221 13.99 -17.98 15.08
CA ILE A 221 13.13 -17.69 13.93
C ILE A 221 12.04 -18.76 13.83
N ASP A 222 10.82 -18.34 13.62
CA ASP A 222 9.68 -19.21 13.35
C ASP A 222 9.62 -19.58 11.86
N TYR A 223 10.45 -20.53 11.43
CA TYR A 223 10.45 -21.01 10.05
C TYR A 223 9.10 -21.61 9.60
N PRO A 224 8.40 -22.43 10.43
CA PRO A 224 7.08 -22.93 10.06
C PRO A 224 6.07 -21.79 9.83
N GLY A 225 6.05 -20.79 10.70
CA GLY A 225 5.19 -19.61 10.53
C GLY A 225 5.52 -18.82 9.25
N ILE A 226 6.81 -18.61 8.95
CA ILE A 226 7.24 -17.99 7.68
C ILE A 226 6.71 -18.76 6.48
N CYS A 227 6.91 -20.07 6.43
CA CYS A 227 6.48 -20.90 5.30
C CYS A 227 4.94 -20.85 5.13
N LEU A 228 4.19 -21.00 6.23
CA LEU A 228 2.73 -20.95 6.22
C LEU A 228 2.21 -19.58 5.79
N LEU A 229 2.84 -18.50 6.23
CA LEU A 229 2.48 -17.14 5.83
C LEU A 229 2.72 -16.94 4.33
N ILE A 230 3.90 -17.34 3.82
CA ILE A 230 4.24 -17.23 2.39
C ILE A 230 3.24 -18.03 1.55
N VAL A 231 3.06 -19.31 1.86
CA VAL A 231 2.14 -20.19 1.12
C VAL A 231 0.72 -19.63 1.17
N GLY A 232 0.25 -19.25 2.37
CA GLY A 232 -1.10 -18.74 2.58
C GLY A 232 -1.38 -17.46 1.81
N VAL A 233 -0.51 -16.47 1.94
CA VAL A 233 -0.70 -15.16 1.28
C VAL A 233 -0.51 -15.25 -0.22
N VAL A 234 0.56 -15.94 -0.68
CA VAL A 234 0.85 -16.06 -2.12
C VAL A 234 -0.27 -16.80 -2.83
N LEU A 235 -0.69 -17.97 -2.34
CA LEU A 235 -1.75 -18.74 -3.00
C LEU A 235 -3.08 -17.99 -2.98
N LEU A 236 -3.43 -17.35 -1.86
CA LEU A 236 -4.67 -16.57 -1.78
C LEU A 236 -4.66 -15.40 -2.79
N LEU A 237 -3.58 -14.62 -2.85
CA LEU A 237 -3.48 -13.50 -3.78
C LEU A 237 -3.38 -13.93 -5.24
N VAL A 238 -2.69 -15.03 -5.53
CA VAL A 238 -2.62 -15.62 -6.88
C VAL A 238 -4.02 -16.08 -7.32
N GLY A 239 -4.72 -16.84 -6.48
CA GLY A 239 -6.09 -17.28 -6.78
C GLY A 239 -7.06 -16.11 -7.02
N LEU A 240 -6.98 -15.07 -6.20
CA LEU A 240 -7.78 -13.86 -6.38
C LEU A 240 -7.42 -13.10 -7.66
N SER A 241 -6.14 -13.05 -8.04
CA SER A 241 -5.69 -12.35 -9.25
C SER A 241 -6.05 -13.09 -10.54
N LEU A 242 -6.21 -14.41 -10.50
CA LEU A 242 -6.64 -15.23 -11.63
C LEU A 242 -8.17 -15.22 -11.82
N GLY A 243 -8.92 -15.08 -10.72
CA GLY A 243 -10.37 -15.15 -10.70
C GLY A 243 -11.05 -13.98 -11.43
N GLY A 244 -11.97 -14.31 -12.35
CA GLY A 244 -12.74 -13.33 -13.12
C GLY A 244 -11.94 -12.56 -14.19
N VAL A 245 -10.64 -12.89 -14.37
CA VAL A 245 -9.77 -12.28 -15.39
C VAL A 245 -9.30 -13.35 -16.39
N GLN A 246 -8.62 -14.41 -15.90
CA GLN A 246 -8.12 -15.51 -16.75
C GLN A 246 -8.98 -16.76 -16.65
N TYR A 247 -9.58 -16.98 -15.49
CA TYR A 247 -10.40 -18.16 -15.20
C TYR A 247 -11.71 -17.74 -14.50
N GLU A 248 -12.76 -18.52 -14.71
CA GLU A 248 -14.00 -18.36 -13.97
C GLU A 248 -13.78 -18.57 -12.46
N TRP A 249 -14.51 -17.85 -11.63
CA TRP A 249 -14.43 -17.96 -10.16
C TRP A 249 -14.65 -19.38 -9.62
N THR A 250 -15.38 -20.20 -10.34
CA THR A 250 -15.65 -21.60 -10.00
C THR A 250 -14.56 -22.58 -10.44
N SER A 251 -13.60 -22.13 -11.23
CA SER A 251 -12.51 -22.94 -11.74
C SER A 251 -11.61 -23.46 -10.61
N LEU A 252 -11.13 -24.71 -10.76
CA LEU A 252 -10.15 -25.31 -9.84
C LEU A 252 -8.85 -24.49 -9.75
N TYR A 253 -8.47 -23.80 -10.82
CA TYR A 253 -7.30 -22.93 -10.88
C TYR A 253 -7.45 -21.65 -10.01
N VAL A 254 -8.68 -21.27 -9.63
CA VAL A 254 -9.01 -20.16 -8.74
C VAL A 254 -9.34 -20.67 -7.34
N VAL A 255 -10.29 -21.60 -7.24
CA VAL A 255 -10.77 -22.13 -5.95
C VAL A 255 -9.66 -22.90 -5.21
N GLY A 256 -8.86 -23.68 -5.93
CA GLY A 256 -7.77 -24.48 -5.34
C GLY A 256 -6.76 -23.60 -4.57
N PRO A 257 -6.11 -22.62 -5.20
CA PRO A 257 -5.20 -21.71 -4.51
C PRO A 257 -5.86 -20.91 -3.38
N ILE A 258 -7.10 -20.41 -3.57
CA ILE A 258 -7.82 -19.67 -2.52
C ILE A 258 -8.05 -20.57 -1.29
N VAL A 259 -8.59 -21.76 -1.47
CA VAL A 259 -8.88 -22.68 -0.36
C VAL A 259 -7.59 -23.13 0.32
N THR A 260 -6.57 -23.51 -0.44
CA THR A 260 -5.27 -23.92 0.12
C THR A 260 -4.61 -22.76 0.87
N GLY A 261 -4.68 -21.54 0.31
CA GLY A 261 -4.18 -20.33 0.96
C GLY A 261 -4.90 -20.06 2.28
N LEU A 262 -6.23 -20.13 2.32
CA LEU A 262 -7.02 -19.95 3.54
C LEU A 262 -6.71 -21.03 4.60
N ILE A 263 -6.61 -22.29 4.19
CA ILE A 263 -6.22 -23.40 5.08
C ILE A 263 -4.84 -23.12 5.68
N SER A 264 -3.86 -22.71 4.85
CA SER A 264 -2.52 -22.38 5.32
C SER A 264 -2.53 -21.23 6.35
N LEU A 265 -3.33 -20.18 6.13
CA LEU A 265 -3.47 -19.07 7.09
C LEU A 265 -4.16 -19.51 8.39
N ILE A 266 -5.14 -20.42 8.33
CA ILE A 266 -5.76 -20.99 9.53
C ILE A 266 -4.73 -21.81 10.32
N ILE A 267 -3.95 -22.66 9.63
CA ILE A 267 -2.89 -23.44 10.26
C ILE A 267 -1.83 -22.49 10.86
N LEU A 268 -1.48 -21.40 10.15
CA LEU A 268 -0.57 -20.37 10.68
C LEU A 268 -1.06 -19.86 12.03
N VAL A 269 -2.33 -19.44 12.15
CA VAL A 269 -2.89 -18.95 13.43
C VAL A 269 -2.74 -20.00 14.53
N ILE A 270 -2.98 -21.28 14.24
CA ILE A 270 -2.86 -22.37 15.21
C ILE A 270 -1.40 -22.57 15.63
N VAL A 271 -0.46 -22.52 14.69
CA VAL A 271 0.99 -22.65 14.97
C VAL A 271 1.48 -21.47 15.81
N GLU A 272 1.13 -20.25 15.44
CA GLU A 272 1.52 -19.01 16.14
C GLU A 272 1.03 -18.97 17.59
N THR A 273 -0.11 -19.62 17.93
CA THR A 273 -0.55 -19.73 19.34
C THR A 273 0.38 -20.59 20.21
N LYS A 274 1.17 -21.47 19.60
CA LYS A 274 2.05 -22.44 20.28
C LYS A 274 3.53 -22.05 20.17
N THR A 275 3.86 -21.13 19.27
CA THR A 275 5.24 -20.73 19.01
C THR A 275 5.72 -19.73 20.08
N TYR A 276 6.95 -19.93 20.59
CA TYR A 276 7.52 -19.06 21.61
C TYR A 276 7.79 -17.63 21.11
N ASN A 277 8.24 -17.51 19.86
CA ASN A 277 8.58 -16.21 19.25
C ASN A 277 7.86 -16.04 17.89
N PRO A 278 6.53 -15.87 17.91
CA PRO A 278 5.72 -15.84 16.70
C PRO A 278 6.07 -14.66 15.78
N ILE A 279 5.87 -14.82 14.46
CA ILE A 279 6.02 -13.75 13.46
C ILE A 279 4.91 -12.73 13.63
N LEU A 280 3.69 -13.23 13.82
CA LEU A 280 2.51 -12.45 14.11
C LEU A 280 2.16 -12.59 15.60
N PRO A 281 2.64 -11.70 16.47
CA PRO A 281 2.33 -11.82 17.88
C PRO A 281 0.83 -11.62 18.11
N LEU A 282 0.09 -12.74 18.22
CA LEU A 282 -1.37 -12.74 18.34
C LEU A 282 -1.86 -11.97 19.58
N ASN A 283 -0.97 -11.74 20.56
CA ASN A 283 -1.25 -10.86 21.70
C ASN A 283 -1.56 -9.41 21.28
N LEU A 284 -1.11 -8.96 20.12
CA LEU A 284 -1.46 -7.64 19.57
C LEU A 284 -2.97 -7.49 19.35
N PHE A 285 -3.65 -8.58 18.99
CA PHE A 285 -5.10 -8.57 18.77
C PHE A 285 -5.93 -8.50 20.05
N LYS A 286 -5.30 -8.70 21.23
CA LYS A 286 -5.96 -8.46 22.51
C LYS A 286 -6.15 -6.96 22.80
N GLU A 287 -5.30 -6.12 22.20
CA GLU A 287 -5.42 -4.68 22.33
C GLU A 287 -6.43 -4.15 21.29
N ARG A 288 -7.58 -3.69 21.81
CA ARG A 288 -8.71 -3.24 20.95
C ARG A 288 -8.31 -2.16 19.95
N MET A 289 -7.47 -1.20 20.36
CA MET A 289 -7.03 -0.11 19.48
C MET A 289 -6.19 -0.62 18.32
N VAL A 290 -5.33 -1.61 18.57
CA VAL A 290 -4.49 -2.25 17.55
C VAL A 290 -5.37 -3.01 16.57
N THR A 291 -6.27 -3.87 17.06
CA THR A 291 -7.16 -4.68 16.21
C THR A 291 -8.03 -3.80 15.30
N ILE A 292 -8.65 -2.75 15.86
CA ILE A 292 -9.46 -1.83 15.07
C ILE A 292 -8.59 -1.11 14.02
N GLY A 293 -7.40 -0.61 14.39
CA GLY A 293 -6.49 0.06 13.46
C GLY A 293 -6.04 -0.84 12.31
N LEU A 294 -5.80 -2.12 12.59
CA LEU A 294 -5.45 -3.13 11.57
C LEU A 294 -6.61 -3.38 10.60
N ILE A 295 -7.83 -3.58 11.11
CA ILE A 295 -9.03 -3.77 10.28
C ILE A 295 -9.29 -2.53 9.41
N LEU A 296 -9.19 -1.33 9.99
CA LEU A 296 -9.36 -0.08 9.25
C LEU A 296 -8.31 0.09 8.14
N SER A 297 -7.08 -0.36 8.38
CA SER A 297 -6.03 -0.32 7.35
C SER A 297 -6.30 -1.27 6.19
N LEU A 298 -6.86 -2.45 6.45
CA LEU A 298 -7.30 -3.38 5.41
C LEU A 298 -8.43 -2.77 4.56
N LEU A 299 -9.47 -2.23 5.20
CA LEU A 299 -10.63 -1.68 4.50
C LEU A 299 -10.30 -0.39 3.73
N THR A 300 -9.50 0.50 4.31
CA THR A 300 -9.05 1.71 3.61
C THR A 300 -8.07 1.38 2.48
N GLY A 301 -7.25 0.34 2.62
CA GLY A 301 -6.42 -0.21 1.56
C GLY A 301 -7.22 -0.71 0.37
N PHE A 302 -8.32 -1.43 0.62
CA PHE A 302 -9.25 -1.88 -0.41
C PHE A 302 -9.74 -0.72 -1.28
N ALA A 303 -10.27 0.34 -0.67
CA ALA A 303 -10.78 1.50 -1.40
C ALA A 303 -9.65 2.34 -2.04
N MET A 304 -8.46 2.40 -1.44
CA MET A 304 -7.30 3.10 -1.97
C MET A 304 -6.87 2.55 -3.33
N PHE A 305 -6.70 1.23 -3.45
CA PHE A 305 -6.28 0.62 -4.71
C PHE A 305 -7.38 0.68 -5.76
N GLY A 306 -8.65 0.58 -5.36
CA GLY A 306 -9.77 0.87 -6.24
C GLY A 306 -9.65 2.27 -6.86
N ALA A 307 -9.38 3.29 -6.05
CA ALA A 307 -9.18 4.65 -6.55
C ALA A 307 -7.96 4.78 -7.47
N ILE A 308 -6.80 4.24 -7.08
CA ILE A 308 -5.55 4.33 -7.86
C ILE A 308 -5.69 3.74 -9.26
N ILE A 309 -6.47 2.67 -9.41
CA ILE A 309 -6.63 1.96 -10.69
C ILE A 309 -7.81 2.50 -11.51
N PHE A 310 -8.97 2.72 -10.88
CA PHE A 310 -10.18 3.07 -11.64
C PHE A 310 -10.35 4.57 -11.90
N VAL A 311 -9.68 5.46 -11.15
CA VAL A 311 -9.66 6.89 -11.46
C VAL A 311 -8.97 7.17 -12.80
N PRO A 312 -7.74 6.69 -13.09
CA PRO A 312 -7.15 6.83 -14.41
C PRO A 312 -7.97 6.20 -15.54
N LEU A 313 -8.58 5.03 -15.26
CA LEU A 313 -9.45 4.37 -16.24
C LEU A 313 -10.66 5.24 -16.63
N TYR A 314 -11.26 5.95 -15.67
CA TYR A 314 -12.33 6.90 -15.96
C TYR A 314 -11.86 8.05 -16.86
N PHE A 315 -10.71 8.67 -16.54
CA PHE A 315 -10.20 9.78 -17.36
C PHE A 315 -9.80 9.36 -18.77
N GLN A 316 -9.23 8.17 -18.94
CA GLN A 316 -8.80 7.66 -20.23
C GLN A 316 -9.97 7.07 -21.02
N GLY A 317 -10.73 6.16 -20.43
CA GLY A 317 -11.76 5.40 -21.12
C GLY A 317 -13.08 6.14 -21.28
N VAL A 318 -13.47 6.97 -20.30
CA VAL A 318 -14.75 7.71 -20.35
C VAL A 318 -14.56 9.10 -20.92
N LEU A 319 -13.61 9.89 -20.39
CA LEU A 319 -13.37 11.27 -20.85
C LEU A 319 -12.39 11.36 -22.03
N ALA A 320 -11.85 10.23 -22.51
CA ALA A 320 -10.98 10.12 -23.68
C ALA A 320 -9.69 10.97 -23.62
N PHE A 321 -9.13 11.16 -22.44
CA PHE A 321 -7.82 11.79 -22.31
C PHE A 321 -6.70 10.82 -22.67
N SER A 322 -5.59 11.33 -23.24
CA SER A 322 -4.45 10.49 -23.62
C SER A 322 -3.75 9.85 -22.42
N ALA A 323 -3.18 8.66 -22.62
CA ALA A 323 -2.40 7.94 -21.60
C ALA A 323 -1.21 8.76 -21.07
N THR A 324 -0.60 9.60 -21.91
CA THR A 324 0.49 10.52 -21.53
C THR A 324 0.03 11.55 -20.49
N SER A 325 -1.25 11.94 -20.53
CA SER A 325 -1.88 12.81 -19.54
C SER A 325 -2.24 12.08 -18.24
N SER A 326 -2.19 10.75 -18.21
CA SER A 326 -2.68 9.95 -17.07
C SER A 326 -1.90 10.19 -15.77
N GLY A 327 -0.59 10.45 -15.85
CA GLY A 327 0.20 10.90 -14.70
C GLY A 327 -0.29 12.23 -14.12
N THR A 328 -0.82 13.11 -14.98
CA THR A 328 -1.37 14.40 -14.58
C THR A 328 -2.67 14.27 -13.80
N PHE A 329 -3.49 13.24 -14.08
CA PHE A 329 -4.78 13.02 -13.38
C PHE A 329 -4.63 12.46 -11.97
N LEU A 330 -3.59 11.66 -11.72
CA LEU A 330 -3.29 11.18 -10.36
C LEU A 330 -2.63 12.27 -9.50
N THR A 331 -1.99 13.27 -10.10
CA THR A 331 -1.29 14.35 -9.37
C THR A 331 -2.21 15.07 -8.38
N PRO A 332 -3.44 15.51 -8.73
CA PRO A 332 -4.34 16.14 -7.77
C PRO A 332 -4.70 15.24 -6.58
N MET A 333 -4.91 13.94 -6.84
CA MET A 333 -5.17 12.96 -5.79
C MET A 333 -3.94 12.81 -4.88
N MET A 334 -2.75 12.71 -5.45
CA MET A 334 -1.51 12.59 -4.69
C MET A 334 -1.22 13.83 -3.85
N LEU A 335 -1.48 15.03 -4.39
CA LEU A 335 -1.43 16.27 -3.61
C LEU A 335 -2.45 16.24 -2.46
N GLY A 336 -3.67 15.78 -2.70
CA GLY A 336 -4.67 15.56 -1.66
C GLY A 336 -4.13 14.65 -0.56
N ILE A 337 -3.52 13.52 -0.91
CA ILE A 337 -2.91 12.57 0.04
C ILE A 337 -1.81 13.25 0.86
N VAL A 338 -0.91 13.98 0.22
CA VAL A 338 0.20 14.67 0.87
C VAL A 338 -0.30 15.71 1.87
N PHE A 339 -1.21 16.59 1.45
CA PHE A 339 -1.77 17.61 2.33
C PHE A 339 -2.62 16.99 3.45
N GLY A 340 -3.44 15.99 3.14
CA GLY A 340 -4.23 15.25 4.11
C GLY A 340 -3.35 14.60 5.18
N ALA A 341 -2.28 13.91 4.78
CA ALA A 341 -1.35 13.27 5.70
C ALA A 341 -0.57 14.29 6.55
N ALA A 342 -0.09 15.38 5.94
CA ALA A 342 0.66 16.42 6.65
C ALA A 342 -0.21 17.14 7.68
N ILE A 343 -1.41 17.56 7.29
CA ILE A 343 -2.36 18.27 8.17
C ILE A 343 -2.83 17.34 9.28
N SER A 344 -3.23 16.11 8.93
CA SER A 344 -3.67 15.10 9.88
C SER A 344 -2.56 14.75 10.89
N GLY A 345 -1.34 14.54 10.41
CA GLY A 345 -0.19 14.27 11.28
C GLY A 345 0.11 15.41 12.24
N GLN A 346 0.02 16.67 11.79
CA GLN A 346 0.22 17.85 12.65
C GLN A 346 -0.91 18.01 13.68
N ILE A 347 -2.17 17.83 13.28
CA ILE A 347 -3.31 17.88 14.19
C ILE A 347 -3.15 16.81 15.26
N LEU A 348 -2.80 15.58 14.88
CA LEU A 348 -2.61 14.46 15.80
C LEU A 348 -1.52 14.76 16.83
N SER A 349 -0.41 15.33 16.38
CA SER A 349 0.70 15.76 17.24
C SER A 349 0.29 16.85 18.23
N ARG A 350 -0.49 17.85 17.79
CA ARG A 350 -0.91 18.99 18.64
C ARG A 350 -2.06 18.67 19.58
N THR A 351 -2.95 17.77 19.21
CA THR A 351 -4.18 17.45 19.97
C THR A 351 -4.00 16.31 20.97
N GLY A 352 -2.80 15.74 21.08
CA GLY A 352 -2.53 14.63 22.01
C GLY A 352 -3.20 13.31 21.59
N GLY A 353 -3.41 13.09 20.28
CA GLY A 353 -3.79 11.78 19.75
C GLY A 353 -5.30 11.48 19.76
N HIS A 354 -6.14 12.38 19.34
CA HIS A 354 -7.59 12.15 19.21
C HIS A 354 -7.90 11.25 17.98
N PHE A 355 -7.41 10.01 17.98
CA PHE A 355 -7.49 9.05 16.87
C PHE A 355 -8.90 8.83 16.33
N ARG A 356 -9.91 8.78 17.24
CA ARG A 356 -11.31 8.55 16.85
C ARG A 356 -11.86 9.67 15.98
N ILE A 357 -11.74 10.92 16.44
CA ILE A 357 -12.31 12.08 15.72
C ILE A 357 -11.61 12.23 14.38
N GLN A 358 -10.30 12.15 14.39
CA GLN A 358 -9.49 12.32 13.19
C GLN A 358 -9.69 11.19 12.17
N GLY A 359 -9.81 9.94 12.66
CA GLY A 359 -10.16 8.80 11.82
C GLY A 359 -11.55 8.94 11.20
N LEU A 360 -12.55 9.38 11.98
CA LEU A 360 -13.90 9.64 11.47
C LEU A 360 -13.92 10.73 10.39
N VAL A 361 -13.22 11.84 10.61
CA VAL A 361 -13.11 12.92 9.60
C VAL A 361 -12.40 12.41 8.35
N GLY A 362 -11.28 11.70 8.49
CA GLY A 362 -10.54 11.16 7.34
C GLY A 362 -11.37 10.16 6.53
N VAL A 363 -12.01 9.19 7.19
CA VAL A 363 -12.88 8.21 6.53
C VAL A 363 -14.10 8.86 5.91
N ALA A 364 -14.73 9.85 6.58
CA ALA A 364 -15.88 10.57 6.04
C ALA A 364 -15.52 11.36 4.76
N LEU A 365 -14.37 12.05 4.76
CA LEU A 365 -13.88 12.77 3.57
C LEU A 365 -13.56 11.81 2.43
N MET A 366 -12.93 10.67 2.73
CA MET A 366 -12.66 9.63 1.75
C MET A 366 -13.96 9.06 1.18
N THR A 367 -14.94 8.75 2.04
CA THR A 367 -16.25 8.24 1.63
C THR A 367 -16.99 9.25 0.76
N ALA A 368 -16.99 10.52 1.16
CA ALA A 368 -17.62 11.60 0.38
C ALA A 368 -16.95 11.76 -1.00
N GLY A 369 -15.61 11.73 -1.06
CA GLY A 369 -14.87 11.81 -2.31
C GLY A 369 -15.19 10.64 -3.25
N VAL A 370 -15.20 9.40 -2.73
CA VAL A 370 -15.56 8.19 -3.48
C VAL A 370 -17.02 8.22 -3.93
N PHE A 371 -17.94 8.62 -3.05
CA PHE A 371 -19.37 8.75 -3.38
C PHE A 371 -19.61 9.79 -4.48
N LEU A 372 -19.02 10.98 -4.35
CA LEU A 372 -19.16 12.01 -5.37
C LEU A 372 -18.55 11.54 -6.71
N PHE A 373 -17.44 10.83 -6.68
CA PHE A 373 -16.82 10.28 -7.88
C PHE A 373 -17.70 9.20 -8.54
N SER A 374 -18.41 8.38 -7.75
CA SER A 374 -19.34 7.37 -8.29
C SER A 374 -20.55 7.96 -9.01
N THR A 375 -20.83 9.26 -8.82
CA THR A 375 -21.92 9.97 -9.51
C THR A 375 -21.51 10.63 -10.81
N LEU A 376 -20.24 10.50 -11.22
CA LEU A 376 -19.75 11.05 -12.48
C LEU A 376 -20.23 10.20 -13.66
N ASP A 377 -20.51 10.88 -14.77
CA ASP A 377 -20.92 10.31 -16.04
C ASP A 377 -20.00 10.75 -17.20
N SER A 378 -20.29 10.31 -18.42
CA SER A 378 -19.52 10.65 -19.62
C SER A 378 -19.62 12.13 -20.01
N THR A 379 -20.55 12.89 -19.44
CA THR A 379 -20.78 14.34 -19.69
C THR A 379 -20.18 15.22 -18.60
N SER A 380 -19.58 14.61 -17.58
CA SER A 380 -19.06 15.34 -16.41
C SER A 380 -17.80 16.14 -16.73
N ASP A 381 -17.75 17.37 -16.22
CA ASP A 381 -16.63 18.28 -16.45
C ASP A 381 -15.37 17.85 -15.72
N TYR A 382 -14.21 18.04 -16.37
CA TYR A 382 -12.89 17.77 -15.79
C TYR A 382 -12.66 18.42 -14.41
N PRO A 383 -12.95 19.74 -14.16
CA PRO A 383 -12.76 20.35 -12.86
C PRO A 383 -13.60 19.70 -11.76
N ARG A 384 -14.79 19.23 -12.07
CA ARG A 384 -15.67 18.51 -11.14
C ARG A 384 -15.05 17.19 -10.73
N ALA A 385 -14.58 16.37 -11.67
CA ALA A 385 -13.91 15.11 -11.41
C ALA A 385 -12.63 15.31 -10.56
N VAL A 386 -11.81 16.33 -10.90
CA VAL A 386 -10.58 16.68 -10.16
C VAL A 386 -10.89 17.09 -8.72
N SER A 387 -11.93 17.88 -8.49
CA SER A 387 -12.30 18.28 -7.12
C SER A 387 -12.67 17.07 -6.24
N TYR A 388 -13.34 16.07 -6.81
CA TYR A 388 -13.73 14.85 -6.10
C TYR A 388 -12.54 13.95 -5.77
N ILE A 389 -11.57 13.82 -6.69
CA ILE A 389 -10.36 13.04 -6.42
C ILE A 389 -9.41 13.73 -5.43
N ILE A 390 -9.38 15.07 -5.38
CA ILE A 390 -8.66 15.81 -4.33
C ILE A 390 -9.26 15.51 -2.97
N LEU A 391 -10.59 15.55 -2.85
CA LEU A 391 -11.31 15.25 -1.61
C LEU A 391 -11.05 13.80 -1.16
N LEU A 392 -11.13 12.84 -2.09
CA LEU A 392 -10.79 11.44 -1.85
C LEU A 392 -9.35 11.30 -1.37
N GLY A 393 -8.40 11.92 -2.08
CA GLY A 393 -6.98 11.89 -1.72
C GLY A 393 -6.72 12.49 -0.34
N PHE A 394 -7.35 13.61 -0.01
CA PHE A 394 -7.22 14.26 1.30
C PHE A 394 -7.76 13.37 2.43
N GLY A 395 -8.91 12.72 2.23
CA GLY A 395 -9.47 11.74 3.17
C GLY A 395 -8.52 10.57 3.38
N LEU A 396 -8.02 9.96 2.29
CA LEU A 396 -7.07 8.86 2.33
C LEU A 396 -5.78 9.26 3.06
N GLY A 397 -5.19 10.42 2.70
CA GLY A 397 -4.00 10.95 3.35
C GLY A 397 -4.20 11.16 4.85
N SER A 398 -5.36 11.61 5.27
CA SER A 398 -5.68 11.82 6.69
C SER A 398 -5.78 10.51 7.49
N THR A 399 -6.24 9.41 6.89
CA THR A 399 -6.36 8.10 7.55
C THR A 399 -5.01 7.43 7.75
N PHE A 400 -4.04 7.68 6.87
CA PHE A 400 -2.76 7.00 6.84
C PHE A 400 -1.94 7.17 8.15
N PRO A 401 -1.60 8.40 8.61
CA PRO A 401 -0.91 8.60 9.88
C PRO A 401 -1.79 8.20 11.07
N THR A 402 -3.09 8.48 11.00
CA THR A 402 -4.02 8.25 12.12
C THR A 402 -4.02 6.79 12.55
N PHE A 403 -4.22 5.85 11.63
CA PHE A 403 -4.28 4.43 11.96
C PHE A 403 -2.90 3.83 12.23
N THR A 404 -1.86 4.29 11.50
CA THR A 404 -0.50 3.82 11.73
C THR A 404 0.00 4.20 13.13
N ILE A 405 -0.21 5.45 13.55
CA ILE A 405 0.23 5.92 14.87
C ILE A 405 -0.63 5.31 15.98
N ALA A 406 -1.93 5.12 15.75
CA ALA A 406 -2.79 4.43 16.71
C ALA A 406 -2.26 3.02 16.99
N VAL A 407 -1.95 2.23 15.96
CA VAL A 407 -1.39 0.88 16.11
C VAL A 407 -0.03 0.93 16.81
N GLN A 408 0.88 1.82 16.41
CA GLN A 408 2.21 1.95 17.00
C GLN A 408 2.17 2.32 18.49
N ASN A 409 1.29 3.24 18.88
CA ASN A 409 1.25 3.77 20.25
C ASN A 409 0.56 2.84 21.26
N PHE A 410 -0.34 1.98 20.77
CA PHE A 410 -1.01 0.99 21.61
C PHE A 410 -0.37 -0.40 21.52
N SER A 411 0.70 -0.55 20.75
CA SER A 411 1.49 -1.78 20.70
C SER A 411 2.59 -1.79 21.77
N PRO A 412 2.93 -2.95 22.33
CA PRO A 412 4.08 -3.08 23.22
C PRO A 412 5.38 -2.62 22.54
N PRO A 413 6.32 -1.96 23.24
CA PRO A 413 7.58 -1.50 22.67
C PRO A 413 8.39 -2.59 21.94
N SER A 414 8.35 -3.83 22.45
CA SER A 414 9.00 -4.99 21.83
C SER A 414 8.35 -5.47 20.53
N ALA A 415 7.10 -5.07 20.26
CA ALA A 415 6.32 -5.52 19.11
C ALA A 415 5.99 -4.39 18.12
N ILE A 416 6.55 -3.17 18.29
CA ILE A 416 6.27 -2.02 17.41
C ILE A 416 6.66 -2.35 15.96
N GLY A 417 7.78 -3.04 15.73
CA GLY A 417 8.22 -3.44 14.40
C GLY A 417 7.23 -4.40 13.74
N ALA A 418 6.85 -5.47 14.44
CA ALA A 418 5.86 -6.43 13.97
C ALA A 418 4.49 -5.77 13.72
N ALA A 419 4.01 -4.91 14.64
CA ALA A 419 2.75 -4.19 14.50
C ALA A 419 2.75 -3.22 13.30
N THR A 420 3.86 -2.48 13.10
CA THR A 420 4.00 -1.52 12.01
C THR A 420 4.07 -2.21 10.65
N SER A 421 4.80 -3.30 10.55
CA SER A 421 4.86 -4.08 9.31
C SER A 421 3.53 -4.78 9.00
N PHE A 422 2.82 -5.22 10.04
CA PHE A 422 1.53 -5.88 9.86
C PHE A 422 0.42 -4.91 9.41
N ILE A 423 0.43 -3.65 9.86
CA ILE A 423 -0.49 -2.64 9.33
C ILE A 423 -0.23 -2.35 7.84
N GLN A 424 1.04 -2.30 7.43
CA GLN A 424 1.41 -2.14 6.02
C GLN A 424 1.01 -3.36 5.18
N PHE A 425 1.25 -4.55 5.72
CA PHE A 425 0.78 -5.81 5.11
C PHE A 425 -0.73 -5.78 4.87
N LEU A 426 -1.53 -5.52 5.91
CA LEU A 426 -3.00 -5.52 5.79
C LEU A 426 -3.51 -4.45 4.82
N ARG A 427 -2.88 -3.27 4.79
CA ARG A 427 -3.24 -2.22 3.83
C ARG A 427 -3.01 -2.66 2.39
N THR A 428 -1.83 -3.20 2.09
CA THR A 428 -1.50 -3.67 0.73
C THR A 428 -2.29 -4.93 0.37
N PHE A 429 -2.46 -5.85 1.32
CA PHE A 429 -3.28 -7.04 1.15
C PHE A 429 -4.75 -6.69 0.86
N GLY A 430 -5.34 -5.78 1.65
CA GLY A 430 -6.68 -5.26 1.40
C GLY A 430 -6.80 -4.60 0.03
N GLY A 431 -5.76 -3.88 -0.39
CA GLY A 431 -5.68 -3.28 -1.72
C GLY A 431 -5.67 -4.31 -2.85
N LEU A 432 -4.89 -5.38 -2.72
CA LEU A 432 -4.83 -6.46 -3.72
C LEU A 432 -6.14 -7.25 -3.80
N VAL A 433 -6.74 -7.55 -2.65
CA VAL A 433 -8.08 -8.15 -2.60
C VAL A 433 -9.10 -7.23 -3.26
N GLY A 434 -9.04 -5.93 -2.94
CA GLY A 434 -9.90 -4.91 -3.54
C GLY A 434 -9.74 -4.88 -5.06
N LEU A 435 -8.51 -4.80 -5.55
CA LEU A 435 -8.22 -4.76 -6.99
C LEU A 435 -8.79 -5.98 -7.73
N SER A 436 -8.63 -7.19 -7.18
CA SER A 436 -9.12 -8.41 -7.80
C SER A 436 -10.67 -8.46 -7.85
N LEU A 437 -11.33 -8.14 -6.73
CA LEU A 437 -12.79 -8.17 -6.65
C LEU A 437 -13.44 -7.04 -7.46
N LEU A 438 -12.91 -5.83 -7.35
CA LEU A 438 -13.43 -4.66 -8.07
C LEU A 438 -13.14 -4.75 -9.57
N GLY A 439 -12.01 -5.33 -9.97
CA GLY A 439 -11.68 -5.58 -11.38
C GLY A 439 -12.64 -6.57 -12.03
N SER A 440 -12.93 -7.68 -11.34
CA SER A 440 -13.93 -8.66 -11.80
C SER A 440 -15.34 -8.03 -11.87
N LEU A 441 -15.73 -7.26 -10.84
CA LEU A 441 -17.02 -6.55 -10.84
C LEU A 441 -17.11 -5.58 -12.02
N MET A 442 -16.08 -4.77 -12.25
CA MET A 442 -16.01 -3.82 -13.35
C MET A 442 -16.20 -4.52 -14.69
N SER A 443 -15.47 -5.62 -14.94
CA SER A 443 -15.56 -6.37 -16.20
C SER A 443 -16.96 -6.93 -16.44
N HIS A 444 -17.57 -7.58 -15.42
CA HIS A 444 -18.91 -8.12 -15.54
C HIS A 444 -19.98 -7.03 -15.73
N ARG A 445 -19.89 -5.92 -15.01
CA ARG A 445 -20.82 -4.80 -15.13
C ARG A 445 -20.69 -4.10 -16.48
N PHE A 446 -19.45 -3.90 -16.95
CA PHE A 446 -19.20 -3.32 -18.25
C PHE A 446 -19.85 -4.13 -19.38
N VAL A 447 -19.63 -5.47 -19.41
CA VAL A 447 -20.26 -6.35 -20.41
C VAL A 447 -21.78 -6.30 -20.32
N ALA A 448 -22.35 -6.41 -19.11
CA ALA A 448 -23.79 -6.38 -18.91
C ALA A 448 -24.43 -5.02 -19.26
N ASN A 449 -23.74 -3.90 -19.04
CA ASN A 449 -24.22 -2.57 -19.43
C ASN A 449 -24.12 -2.38 -20.94
N LEU A 450 -23.03 -2.87 -21.55
CA LEU A 450 -22.83 -2.82 -23.00
C LEU A 450 -23.92 -3.62 -23.73
N ASP A 451 -24.20 -4.86 -23.29
CA ASP A 451 -25.26 -5.70 -23.89
C ASP A 451 -26.61 -5.00 -23.84
N ARG A 452 -27.00 -4.47 -22.68
CA ARG A 452 -28.26 -3.72 -22.52
C ARG A 452 -28.34 -2.47 -23.41
N ALA A 453 -27.23 -1.77 -23.54
CA ALA A 453 -27.20 -0.55 -24.35
C ALA A 453 -27.27 -0.88 -25.83
N VAL A 454 -26.62 -1.95 -26.30
CA VAL A 454 -26.64 -2.40 -27.70
C VAL A 454 -28.02 -2.93 -28.11
N GLU A 455 -28.73 -3.65 -27.23
CA GLU A 455 -30.12 -4.09 -27.47
C GLU A 455 -31.08 -2.92 -27.75
N ASN A 456 -30.77 -1.73 -27.20
CA ASN A 456 -31.58 -0.52 -27.38
C ASN A 456 -31.15 0.33 -28.59
N LEU A 457 -30.07 -0.03 -29.31
CA LEU A 457 -29.64 0.69 -30.50
C LEU A 457 -30.51 0.34 -31.70
N ALA A 458 -30.86 1.37 -32.48
CA ALA A 458 -31.64 1.22 -33.69
C ALA A 458 -30.86 0.56 -34.86
N VAL A 459 -29.55 0.41 -34.74
CA VAL A 459 -28.66 -0.16 -35.75
C VAL A 459 -28.06 -1.46 -35.25
N PRO A 460 -28.21 -2.59 -35.98
CA PRO A 460 -27.62 -3.86 -35.57
C PRO A 460 -26.09 -3.79 -35.67
N ILE A 461 -25.40 -4.13 -34.59
CA ILE A 461 -23.94 -4.28 -34.56
C ILE A 461 -23.61 -5.73 -34.91
N SER A 462 -22.55 -5.95 -35.69
CA SER A 462 -22.04 -7.30 -35.95
C SER A 462 -21.61 -7.98 -34.62
N ASN A 463 -21.93 -9.26 -34.45
CA ASN A 463 -21.51 -10.04 -33.28
C ASN A 463 -19.99 -10.06 -33.13
N ASP A 464 -19.24 -10.11 -34.23
CA ASP A 464 -17.77 -10.10 -34.20
C ASP A 464 -17.21 -8.83 -33.54
N VAL A 465 -17.79 -7.68 -33.87
CA VAL A 465 -17.42 -6.39 -33.28
C VAL A 465 -17.83 -6.29 -31.83
N LEU A 466 -19.01 -6.80 -31.49
CA LEU A 466 -19.47 -6.81 -30.10
C LEU A 466 -18.57 -7.71 -29.22
N ASP A 467 -18.15 -8.86 -29.74
CA ASP A 467 -17.23 -9.76 -29.04
C ASP A 467 -15.84 -9.14 -28.90
N GLU A 468 -15.36 -8.41 -29.91
CA GLU A 468 -14.10 -7.67 -29.81
C GLU A 468 -14.18 -6.55 -28.77
N LEU A 469 -15.27 -5.79 -28.71
CA LEU A 469 -15.50 -4.76 -27.70
C LEU A 469 -15.53 -5.34 -26.27
N LYS A 470 -16.07 -6.55 -26.08
CA LYS A 470 -16.15 -7.23 -24.80
C LYS A 470 -14.82 -7.83 -24.34
N THR A 471 -14.01 -8.32 -25.30
CA THR A 471 -12.82 -9.13 -24.99
C THR A 471 -11.53 -8.36 -25.12
N ASN A 472 -11.49 -7.22 -25.82
CA ASN A 472 -10.28 -6.43 -26.04
C ASN A 472 -10.18 -5.25 -25.05
N PRO A 473 -9.40 -5.38 -23.96
CA PRO A 473 -9.26 -4.30 -22.97
C PRO A 473 -8.66 -3.00 -23.54
N ARG A 474 -7.97 -3.06 -24.70
CA ARG A 474 -7.38 -1.87 -25.34
C ARG A 474 -8.44 -0.90 -25.82
N VAL A 475 -9.58 -1.39 -26.26
CA VAL A 475 -10.70 -0.55 -26.71
C VAL A 475 -11.21 0.38 -25.61
N LEU A 476 -11.00 0.02 -24.35
CA LEU A 476 -11.45 0.83 -23.21
C LEU A 476 -10.56 2.06 -22.96
N VAL A 477 -9.29 2.03 -23.38
CA VAL A 477 -8.30 3.06 -22.99
C VAL A 477 -7.48 3.63 -24.14
N ASP A 478 -7.52 3.03 -25.33
CA ASP A 478 -6.72 3.42 -26.49
C ASP A 478 -7.61 4.10 -27.55
N PRO A 479 -7.48 5.44 -27.75
CA PRO A 479 -8.24 6.16 -28.76
C PRO A 479 -7.99 5.64 -30.18
N GLU A 480 -6.79 5.13 -30.49
CA GLU A 480 -6.49 4.57 -31.83
C GLU A 480 -7.21 3.24 -32.01
N ALA A 481 -7.25 2.37 -30.98
CA ALA A 481 -8.03 1.15 -31.00
C ALA A 481 -9.54 1.45 -31.11
N GLN A 482 -10.04 2.46 -30.40
CA GLN A 482 -11.43 2.93 -30.56
C GLN A 482 -11.72 3.40 -31.97
N MET A 483 -10.81 4.20 -32.56
CA MET A 483 -10.99 4.71 -33.93
C MET A 483 -10.87 3.61 -34.98
N SER A 484 -10.00 2.61 -34.80
CA SER A 484 -9.85 1.50 -35.75
C SER A 484 -11.13 0.65 -35.85
N ILE A 485 -11.82 0.45 -34.74
CA ILE A 485 -13.10 -0.25 -34.71
C ILE A 485 -14.23 0.63 -35.27
N VAL A 486 -14.21 1.93 -34.93
CA VAL A 486 -15.23 2.90 -35.40
C VAL A 486 -15.11 3.20 -36.91
N SER A 487 -13.91 3.22 -37.50
CA SER A 487 -13.69 3.52 -38.91
C SER A 487 -14.16 2.41 -39.86
N ALA A 488 -14.44 1.22 -39.36
CA ALA A 488 -14.79 0.05 -40.16
C ALA A 488 -16.30 -0.07 -40.55
N GLU A 489 -17.21 0.82 -40.10
CA GLU A 489 -18.66 0.84 -40.46
C GLU A 489 -19.59 1.28 -39.30
N MET A 490 -19.11 2.08 -38.31
CA MET A 490 -19.90 2.37 -37.13
C MET A 490 -20.49 3.77 -37.03
N PRO A 491 -21.76 3.90 -36.60
CA PRO A 491 -22.36 5.19 -36.24
C PRO A 491 -21.65 5.78 -35.00
N GLY A 492 -21.52 7.12 -34.93
CA GLY A 492 -20.90 7.82 -33.81
C GLY A 492 -21.52 7.54 -32.43
N ASP A 493 -22.73 6.96 -32.42
CA ASP A 493 -23.45 6.58 -31.20
C ASP A 493 -22.80 5.42 -30.43
N ILE A 494 -22.02 4.54 -31.06
CA ILE A 494 -21.41 3.38 -30.39
C ILE A 494 -20.31 3.80 -29.43
N LEU A 495 -19.50 4.80 -29.77
CA LEU A 495 -18.49 5.33 -28.88
C LEU A 495 -19.11 5.94 -27.61
N ALA A 496 -20.25 6.62 -27.78
CA ALA A 496 -21.02 7.14 -26.65
C ALA A 496 -21.56 6.01 -25.76
N VAL A 497 -22.09 4.94 -26.37
CA VAL A 497 -22.57 3.75 -25.68
C VAL A 497 -21.44 3.07 -24.90
N LEU A 498 -20.27 2.88 -25.53
CA LEU A 498 -19.09 2.29 -24.88
C LEU A 498 -18.66 3.10 -23.64
N ARG A 499 -18.54 4.43 -23.80
CA ARG A 499 -18.14 5.34 -22.71
C ARG A 499 -19.17 5.38 -21.57
N ASN A 500 -20.47 5.38 -21.89
CA ASN A 500 -21.52 5.36 -20.91
C ASN A 500 -21.53 4.02 -20.15
N SER A 501 -21.43 2.89 -20.84
CA SER A 501 -21.38 1.56 -20.24
C SER A 501 -20.15 1.41 -19.30
N LEU A 502 -19.01 1.98 -19.70
CA LEU A 502 -17.81 2.00 -18.88
C LEU A 502 -17.97 2.92 -17.66
N SER A 503 -18.56 4.10 -17.84
CA SER A 503 -18.83 5.04 -16.75
C SER A 503 -19.74 4.45 -15.67
N GLU A 504 -20.82 3.79 -16.08
CA GLU A 504 -21.73 3.08 -15.17
C GLU A 504 -21.02 1.96 -14.44
N ALA A 505 -20.21 1.15 -15.14
CA ALA A 505 -19.46 0.06 -14.50
C ALA A 505 -18.46 0.57 -13.46
N ILE A 506 -17.78 1.69 -13.75
CA ILE A 506 -16.87 2.37 -12.80
C ILE A 506 -17.67 2.94 -11.62
N GLY A 507 -18.84 3.52 -11.86
CA GLY A 507 -19.77 3.99 -10.81
C GLY A 507 -20.18 2.87 -9.84
N ASP A 508 -20.48 1.66 -10.36
CA ASP A 508 -20.79 0.49 -9.56
C ASP A 508 -19.60 0.05 -8.68
N VAL A 509 -18.39 0.07 -9.24
CA VAL A 509 -17.15 -0.22 -8.50
C VAL A 509 -16.96 0.75 -7.34
N PHE A 510 -17.12 2.05 -7.58
CA PHE A 510 -17.00 3.05 -6.52
C PHE A 510 -18.14 2.95 -5.50
N SER A 511 -19.34 2.51 -5.89
CA SER A 511 -20.45 2.27 -4.96
C SER A 511 -20.12 1.14 -3.96
N VAL A 512 -19.42 0.09 -4.41
CA VAL A 512 -18.89 -0.94 -3.49
C VAL A 512 -17.82 -0.36 -2.56
N CYS A 513 -16.92 0.49 -3.07
CA CYS A 513 -15.95 1.19 -2.22
C CYS A 513 -16.64 2.06 -1.16
N VAL A 514 -17.74 2.77 -1.51
CA VAL A 514 -18.55 3.52 -0.54
C VAL A 514 -19.10 2.61 0.56
N ALA A 515 -19.66 1.45 0.20
CA ALA A 515 -20.16 0.50 1.19
C ALA A 515 -19.06 0.04 2.16
N VAL A 516 -17.87 -0.31 1.65
CA VAL A 516 -16.72 -0.71 2.47
C VAL A 516 -16.26 0.44 3.37
N LEU A 517 -16.24 1.68 2.86
CA LEU A 517 -15.85 2.86 3.64
C LEU A 517 -16.91 3.24 4.69
N LEU A 518 -18.20 3.04 4.44
CA LEU A 518 -19.24 3.19 5.45
C LEU A 518 -19.05 2.20 6.60
N VAL A 519 -18.73 0.94 6.29
CA VAL A 519 -18.34 -0.05 7.32
C VAL A 519 -17.12 0.45 8.09
N SER A 520 -16.11 0.98 7.39
CA SER A 520 -14.91 1.56 8.03
C SER A 520 -15.27 2.73 8.95
N PHE A 521 -16.24 3.58 8.55
CA PHE A 521 -16.71 4.69 9.36
C PHE A 521 -17.33 4.22 10.68
N PHE A 522 -18.22 3.22 10.64
CA PHE A 522 -18.81 2.65 11.85
C PHE A 522 -17.78 1.96 12.73
N ILE A 523 -16.81 1.22 12.15
CA ILE A 523 -15.73 0.60 12.90
C ILE A 523 -14.85 1.68 13.56
N THR A 524 -14.61 2.81 12.90
CA THR A 524 -13.83 3.93 13.45
C THR A 524 -14.50 4.54 14.69
N MET A 525 -15.83 4.48 14.81
CA MET A 525 -16.53 4.89 16.04
C MET A 525 -16.16 4.05 17.26
N LEU A 526 -15.67 2.83 17.04
CA LEU A 526 -15.24 1.93 18.11
C LEU A 526 -13.87 2.28 18.68
N LEU A 527 -13.09 3.17 18.03
CA LEU A 527 -11.83 3.67 18.56
C LEU A 527 -12.05 4.43 19.87
N ASN A 528 -11.06 4.35 20.75
CA ASN A 528 -11.13 5.00 22.06
C ASN A 528 -11.12 6.54 21.91
N LYS A 529 -11.89 7.24 22.76
CA LYS A 529 -11.91 8.73 22.81
C LYS A 529 -10.64 9.31 23.43
N LYS A 530 -9.94 8.52 24.28
CA LYS A 530 -8.72 8.96 24.97
C LYS A 530 -7.57 9.04 23.96
N GLY A 531 -6.79 10.11 24.06
CA GLY A 531 -5.56 10.33 23.29
C GLY A 531 -4.42 9.36 23.64
N PHE A 532 -3.18 9.84 23.52
CA PHE A 532 -2.00 9.04 23.87
C PHE A 532 -2.16 8.40 25.25
N PRO A 533 -1.77 7.12 25.44
CA PRO A 533 -1.76 6.52 26.77
C PRO A 533 -0.82 7.34 27.65
N THR A 534 -1.40 8.13 28.55
CA THR A 534 -0.65 8.72 29.65
C THR A 534 -0.32 7.56 30.58
N HIS A 535 0.92 7.14 30.63
CA HIS A 535 1.41 6.28 31.71
C HIS A 535 1.35 7.07 33.03
N SER A 536 0.13 7.23 33.57
CA SER A 536 -0.05 7.74 34.92
C SER A 536 0.36 6.64 35.89
N ASN A 537 1.43 6.90 36.64
CA ASN A 537 1.80 6.28 37.90
C ASN A 537 0.78 5.25 38.45
N SER A 538 0.96 3.99 38.12
CA SER A 538 0.37 2.88 38.91
C SER A 538 1.07 2.67 40.25
N GLY A 539 1.89 3.64 40.69
CA GLY A 539 2.64 3.61 41.95
C GLY A 539 1.91 4.13 43.20
N SER A 540 0.69 4.70 43.07
CA SER A 540 0.05 5.35 44.25
C SER A 540 -1.15 4.61 44.86
N LYS A 541 -1.42 3.35 44.50
CA LYS A 541 -2.55 2.59 45.07
C LYS A 541 -2.14 1.40 45.99
N LEU A 542 -0.89 1.32 46.41
CA LEU A 542 -0.44 0.26 47.35
C LEU A 542 -0.08 0.77 48.76
N SER A 543 -0.45 2.01 49.14
CA SER A 543 -0.20 2.53 50.51
C SER A 543 -1.46 2.89 51.29
N SER A 544 -2.62 2.28 51.00
CA SER A 544 -3.81 2.41 51.84
C SER A 544 -4.63 1.11 51.79
N ARG A 545 -4.06 0.06 52.39
CA ARG A 545 -4.81 -1.02 53.04
C ARG A 545 -3.91 -1.74 54.04
#